data_d4f778ee53bc3981a4ebc30f572b7561
#
_entry.id   d4f778ee53bc3981a4ebc30f572b7561
#
_cell.length_a   1.000
_cell.length_b   1.000
_cell.length_c   1.000
_cell.angle_alpha   90.00
_cell.angle_beta   90.00
_cell.angle_gamma   90.00
#
_symmetry.space_group_name_H-M   'P 1'
#
loop_
_entity.id
_entity.type
_entity.pdbx_description
1 polymer ?
#
loop_
_entity_poly.entity_id
_entity_poly.type
_entity_poly.pdbx_seq_one_letter_code
_entity_poly.pdbx_strand_id
1 'polypeptide(L)'
;MATALLLSMSSFAQQALFDNVPVVSPELNANHTVTFRLKAPNAQKVQITGDFLPTKQIDTPVGKYDAPGVADLVKDDKGVWSFTSTNLSPELYSYNLILDGVKIVDPGSVYITRDITSETNIFILSDKKGDCGDLYTVNEVPHGNVQK
;
A
#
# COMPACT_ATOMS: atom_id res chain seq x y z
N MET A 1 46.27 -11.50 -37.75
CA MET A 1 45.08 -10.63 -37.74
C MET A 1 44.06 -11.24 -36.79
N ALA A 2 43.88 -10.63 -35.63
CA ALA A 2 42.86 -11.05 -34.63
C ALA A 2 41.64 -10.19 -34.80
N THR A 3 40.53 -10.82 -35.23
CA THR A 3 39.24 -10.16 -35.40
C THR A 3 38.53 -10.15 -34.04
N ALA A 4 38.42 -8.98 -33.42
CA ALA A 4 37.65 -8.80 -32.20
C ALA A 4 36.16 -8.78 -32.53
N LEU A 5 35.41 -9.76 -32.04
CA LEU A 5 33.97 -9.84 -32.11
C LEU A 5 33.38 -8.96 -30.98
N LEU A 6 32.90 -7.76 -31.34
CA LEU A 6 32.15 -6.89 -30.43
C LEU A 6 30.72 -7.45 -30.29
N LEU A 7 30.43 -8.14 -29.20
CA LEU A 7 29.05 -8.43 -28.81
C LEU A 7 28.40 -7.14 -28.30
N SER A 8 27.49 -6.58 -29.11
CA SER A 8 26.59 -5.53 -28.67
C SER A 8 25.58 -6.13 -27.70
N MET A 9 25.76 -5.92 -26.40
CA MET A 9 24.70 -6.16 -25.42
C MET A 9 23.63 -5.09 -25.57
N SER A 10 22.53 -5.44 -26.21
CA SER A 10 21.33 -4.62 -26.24
C SER A 10 20.82 -4.48 -24.80
N SER A 11 20.91 -3.28 -24.23
CA SER A 11 20.38 -3.03 -22.88
C SER A 11 18.85 -2.96 -22.97
N PHE A 12 18.17 -3.99 -22.50
CA PHE A 12 16.71 -4.05 -22.34
C PHE A 12 16.16 -3.13 -21.24
N ALA A 13 17.00 -2.28 -20.65
CA ALA A 13 16.61 -1.42 -19.54
C ALA A 13 15.57 -0.34 -19.92
N GLN A 14 15.50 0.06 -21.18
CA GLN A 14 14.53 1.08 -21.64
C GLN A 14 13.15 0.51 -21.99
N GLN A 15 13.04 -0.76 -22.31
CA GLN A 15 11.76 -1.40 -22.64
C GLN A 15 10.86 -1.58 -21.41
N ALA A 16 11.44 -1.71 -20.23
CA ALA A 16 10.68 -1.84 -18.98
C ALA A 16 9.88 -0.59 -18.59
N LEU A 17 10.20 0.58 -19.15
CA LEU A 17 9.46 1.82 -18.92
C LEU A 17 8.14 1.90 -19.69
N PHE A 18 7.97 1.14 -20.76
CA PHE A 18 6.77 1.16 -21.60
C PHE A 18 5.81 0.01 -21.32
N ASP A 19 6.26 -1.06 -20.68
CA ASP A 19 5.42 -2.20 -20.31
C ASP A 19 4.72 -2.05 -18.94
N ASN A 20 4.88 -0.91 -18.28
CA ASN A 20 4.21 -0.64 -17.03
C ASN A 20 2.79 -0.12 -17.26
N VAL A 21 1.84 -1.03 -17.40
CA VAL A 21 0.44 -0.68 -17.04
C VAL A 21 0.47 -0.28 -15.55
N PRO A 22 0.09 0.97 -15.22
CA PRO A 22 0.08 1.41 -13.83
C PRO A 22 -0.82 0.47 -13.01
N VAL A 23 -0.26 -0.14 -12.00
CA VAL A 23 -1.03 -0.97 -11.07
C VAL A 23 -1.66 -0.02 -10.07
N VAL A 24 -2.99 0.07 -10.10
CA VAL A 24 -3.74 0.91 -9.15
C VAL A 24 -3.73 0.23 -7.78
N SER A 25 -3.19 0.93 -6.77
CA SER A 25 -3.17 0.49 -5.38
C SER A 25 -3.08 1.70 -4.44
N PRO A 26 -3.91 1.80 -3.39
CA PRO A 26 -5.12 1.02 -3.16
C PRO A 26 -6.26 1.39 -4.14
N GLU A 27 -7.09 0.43 -4.48
CA GLU A 27 -8.34 0.67 -5.23
C GLU A 27 -9.52 0.54 -4.27
N LEU A 28 -10.27 1.63 -4.10
CA LEU A 28 -11.47 1.68 -3.26
C LEU A 28 -12.66 1.20 -4.09
N ASN A 29 -13.28 0.10 -3.68
CA ASN A 29 -14.40 -0.50 -4.37
C ASN A 29 -15.75 0.04 -3.84
N ALA A 30 -16.76 0.09 -4.71
CA ALA A 30 -18.10 0.59 -4.34
C ALA A 30 -18.80 -0.19 -3.21
N ASN A 31 -18.35 -1.41 -2.93
CA ASN A 31 -18.86 -2.27 -1.84
C ASN A 31 -18.04 -2.16 -0.56
N HIS A 32 -17.29 -1.07 -0.37
CA HIS A 32 -16.43 -0.82 0.79
C HIS A 32 -15.31 -1.85 1.01
N THR A 33 -14.98 -2.61 0.01
CA THR A 33 -13.73 -3.39 0.02
C THR A 33 -12.61 -2.56 -0.60
N VAL A 34 -11.38 -2.87 -0.26
CA VAL A 34 -10.20 -2.20 -0.81
C VAL A 34 -9.27 -3.25 -1.39
N THR A 35 -8.87 -3.05 -2.65
CA THR A 35 -7.95 -3.95 -3.33
C THR A 35 -6.57 -3.33 -3.40
N PHE A 36 -5.60 -4.03 -2.85
CA PHE A 36 -4.17 -3.67 -2.88
C PHE A 36 -3.46 -4.51 -3.92
N ARG A 37 -2.55 -3.89 -4.67
CA ARG A 37 -1.77 -4.58 -5.70
C ARG A 37 -0.32 -4.14 -5.69
N LEU A 38 0.58 -5.09 -5.95
CA LEU A 38 2.00 -4.83 -6.13
C LEU A 38 2.54 -5.64 -7.32
N LYS A 39 3.18 -4.96 -8.28
CA LYS A 39 3.92 -5.64 -9.34
C LYS A 39 5.30 -6.04 -8.85
N ALA A 40 5.47 -7.30 -8.52
CA ALA A 40 6.72 -7.86 -8.03
C ALA A 40 6.95 -9.29 -8.59
N PRO A 41 7.30 -9.42 -9.89
CA PRO A 41 7.35 -10.72 -10.57
C PRO A 41 8.39 -11.67 -9.96
N ASN A 42 9.46 -11.15 -9.39
CA ASN A 42 10.56 -11.93 -8.81
C ASN A 42 10.41 -12.20 -7.31
N ALA A 43 9.39 -11.61 -6.65
CA ALA A 43 9.15 -11.82 -5.24
C ALA A 43 8.71 -13.26 -4.94
N GLN A 44 9.18 -13.77 -3.80
CA GLN A 44 8.79 -15.08 -3.29
C GLN A 44 7.51 -15.00 -2.45
N LYS A 45 7.34 -13.89 -1.73
CA LYS A 45 6.21 -13.66 -0.84
C LYS A 45 5.89 -12.17 -0.75
N VAL A 46 4.61 -11.83 -0.89
CA VAL A 46 4.12 -10.48 -0.62
C VAL A 46 2.97 -10.56 0.38
N GLN A 47 3.04 -9.71 1.40
CA GLN A 47 2.02 -9.62 2.45
C GLN A 47 1.63 -8.16 2.65
N ILE A 48 0.48 -7.95 3.27
CA ILE A 48 0.02 -6.63 3.72
C ILE A 48 -0.19 -6.67 5.23
N THR A 49 0.17 -5.61 5.91
CA THR A 49 -0.17 -5.36 7.31
C THR A 49 -0.89 -4.03 7.42
N GLY A 50 -1.90 -3.96 8.26
CA GLY A 50 -2.69 -2.74 8.43
C GLY A 50 -3.69 -2.88 9.57
N ASP A 51 -4.23 -1.74 9.99
CA ASP A 51 -5.18 -1.64 11.10
C ASP A 51 -6.60 -2.17 10.76
N PHE A 52 -6.90 -2.38 9.49
CA PHE A 52 -8.14 -3.03 9.03
C PHE A 52 -8.07 -4.57 9.08
N LEU A 53 -6.92 -5.15 9.40
CA LEU A 53 -6.77 -6.60 9.54
C LEU A 53 -6.95 -7.02 11.00
N PRO A 54 -7.49 -8.23 11.27
CA PRO A 54 -7.60 -8.74 12.64
C PRO A 54 -6.25 -8.74 13.34
N THR A 55 -6.17 -8.14 14.52
CA THR A 55 -4.95 -8.11 15.33
C THR A 55 -4.57 -9.52 15.78
N LYS A 56 -3.27 -9.74 15.96
CA LYS A 56 -2.73 -10.97 16.51
C LYS A 56 -2.07 -10.67 17.85
N GLN A 57 -2.53 -11.32 18.89
CA GLN A 57 -1.92 -11.20 20.21
C GLN A 57 -0.58 -11.92 20.22
N ILE A 58 0.48 -11.22 20.59
CA ILE A 58 1.83 -11.77 20.77
C ILE A 58 2.29 -11.57 22.22
N ASP A 59 2.99 -12.57 22.74
CA ASP A 59 3.61 -12.47 24.06
C ASP A 59 4.98 -11.81 23.95
N THR A 60 5.20 -10.82 24.80
CA THR A 60 6.49 -10.11 24.90
C THR A 60 7.01 -10.19 26.34
N PRO A 61 8.31 -9.95 26.56
CA PRO A 61 8.87 -9.93 27.92
C PRO A 61 8.20 -8.92 28.87
N VAL A 62 7.52 -7.90 28.31
CA VAL A 62 6.83 -6.86 29.07
C VAL A 62 5.30 -7.02 29.10
N GLY A 63 4.78 -8.15 28.57
CA GLY A 63 3.35 -8.47 28.55
C GLY A 63 2.81 -8.79 27.16
N LYS A 64 1.48 -8.95 27.07
CA LYS A 64 0.80 -9.22 25.80
C LYS A 64 0.64 -7.94 25.00
N TYR A 65 0.91 -8.03 23.70
CA TYR A 65 0.79 -6.94 22.74
C TYR A 65 -0.07 -7.39 21.55
N ASP A 66 -1.02 -6.55 21.16
CA ASP A 66 -1.85 -6.78 19.98
C ASP A 66 -1.12 -6.22 18.75
N ALA A 67 -0.42 -7.10 18.04
CA ALA A 67 0.26 -6.75 16.81
C ALA A 67 -0.75 -6.56 15.66
N PRO A 68 -0.49 -5.62 14.74
CA PRO A 68 -1.28 -5.50 13.52
C PRO A 68 -1.39 -6.82 12.77
N GLY A 69 -2.56 -7.09 12.21
CA GLY A 69 -2.77 -8.29 11.39
C GLY A 69 -1.88 -8.29 10.15
N VAL A 70 -1.67 -9.48 9.61
CA VAL A 70 -0.92 -9.69 8.36
C VAL A 70 -1.72 -10.64 7.49
N ALA A 71 -1.84 -10.30 6.20
CA ALA A 71 -2.47 -11.15 5.20
C ALA A 71 -1.54 -11.36 4.00
N ASP A 72 -1.61 -12.56 3.40
CA ASP A 72 -0.83 -12.89 2.21
C ASP A 72 -1.54 -12.35 0.95
N LEU A 73 -0.78 -11.82 0.01
CA LEU A 73 -1.25 -11.49 -1.33
C LEU A 73 -1.13 -12.71 -2.24
N VAL A 74 -1.98 -12.78 -3.25
CA VAL A 74 -1.96 -13.83 -4.27
C VAL A 74 -1.35 -13.28 -5.55
N LYS A 75 -0.39 -14.01 -6.13
CA LYS A 75 0.31 -13.67 -7.37
C LYS A 75 -0.45 -14.16 -8.58
N ASP A 76 -0.61 -13.30 -9.58
CA ASP A 76 -1.12 -13.70 -10.90
C ASP A 76 0.00 -14.09 -11.88
N ASP A 77 -0.39 -14.53 -13.08
CA ASP A 77 0.55 -14.96 -14.15
C ASP A 77 1.42 -13.82 -14.69
N LYS A 78 1.04 -12.56 -14.45
CA LYS A 78 1.76 -11.35 -14.87
C LYS A 78 2.71 -10.82 -13.78
N GLY A 79 2.80 -11.52 -12.66
CA GLY A 79 3.64 -11.14 -11.53
C GLY A 79 3.07 -9.99 -10.70
N VAL A 80 1.76 -9.75 -10.78
CA VAL A 80 1.04 -8.82 -9.91
C VAL A 80 0.48 -9.58 -8.72
N TRP A 81 0.81 -9.12 -7.55
CA TRP A 81 0.28 -9.62 -6.28
C TRP A 81 -0.93 -8.80 -5.89
N SER A 82 -1.99 -9.43 -5.42
CA SER A 82 -3.22 -8.75 -5.02
C SER A 82 -3.82 -9.31 -3.73
N PHE A 83 -4.46 -8.42 -2.97
CA PHE A 83 -5.27 -8.74 -1.80
C PHE A 83 -6.49 -7.82 -1.79
N THR A 84 -7.66 -8.36 -1.49
CA THR A 84 -8.88 -7.55 -1.31
C THR A 84 -9.39 -7.73 0.11
N SER A 85 -9.61 -6.62 0.80
CA SER A 85 -10.13 -6.62 2.17
C SER A 85 -11.56 -7.15 2.23
N THR A 86 -12.02 -7.48 3.42
CA THR A 86 -13.46 -7.57 3.72
C THR A 86 -14.10 -6.18 3.60
N ASN A 87 -15.41 -6.10 3.74
CA ASN A 87 -16.12 -4.83 3.84
C ASN A 87 -15.63 -4.05 5.08
N LEU A 88 -15.24 -2.79 4.87
CA LEU A 88 -14.70 -1.89 5.90
C LEU A 88 -15.71 -0.78 6.21
N SER A 89 -15.66 -0.26 7.41
CA SER A 89 -16.42 0.93 7.78
C SER A 89 -15.75 2.20 7.25
N PRO A 90 -16.52 3.30 7.02
CA PRO A 90 -15.93 4.61 6.71
C PRO A 90 -14.98 5.08 7.82
N GLU A 91 -13.68 5.20 7.48
CA GLU A 91 -12.62 5.59 8.41
C GLU A 91 -11.31 5.90 7.64
N LEU A 92 -10.32 6.47 8.33
CA LEU A 92 -8.94 6.52 7.86
C LEU A 92 -8.22 5.24 8.31
N TYR A 93 -7.58 4.58 7.35
CA TYR A 93 -6.83 3.35 7.55
C TYR A 93 -5.37 3.52 7.18
N SER A 94 -4.51 2.79 7.89
CA SER A 94 -3.08 2.74 7.62
C SER A 94 -2.62 1.33 7.23
N TYR A 95 -1.60 1.24 6.37
CA TYR A 95 -1.04 -0.04 5.94
C TYR A 95 0.40 0.08 5.44
N ASN A 96 1.07 -1.05 5.40
CA ASN A 96 2.33 -1.26 4.68
C ASN A 96 2.29 -2.59 3.93
N LEU A 97 3.09 -2.69 2.88
CA LEU A 97 3.38 -3.95 2.23
C LEU A 97 4.62 -4.61 2.87
N ILE A 98 4.70 -5.94 2.80
CA ILE A 98 5.87 -6.71 3.24
C ILE A 98 6.31 -7.55 2.04
N LEU A 99 7.45 -7.19 1.47
CA LEU A 99 8.06 -7.85 0.31
C LEU A 99 9.22 -8.71 0.79
N ASP A 100 9.10 -10.03 0.65
CA ASP A 100 10.10 -11.01 1.08
C ASP A 100 10.64 -10.75 2.50
N GLY A 101 9.73 -10.36 3.42
CA GLY A 101 10.04 -10.07 4.82
C GLY A 101 10.44 -8.63 5.12
N VAL A 102 10.61 -7.77 4.11
CA VAL A 102 10.94 -6.35 4.29
C VAL A 102 9.68 -5.50 4.21
N LYS A 103 9.43 -4.69 5.24
CA LYS A 103 8.33 -3.72 5.24
C LYS A 103 8.66 -2.56 4.30
N ILE A 104 7.74 -2.26 3.39
CA ILE A 104 7.85 -1.17 2.41
C ILE A 104 6.57 -0.36 2.37
N VAL A 105 6.65 0.87 1.90
CA VAL A 105 5.48 1.65 1.48
C VAL A 105 5.00 1.14 0.12
N ASP A 106 3.70 1.26 -0.13
CA ASP A 106 3.09 0.92 -1.42
C ASP A 106 3.51 1.95 -2.47
N PRO A 107 4.26 1.56 -3.52
CA PRO A 107 4.67 2.48 -4.56
C PRO A 107 3.51 2.97 -5.43
N GLY A 108 2.35 2.32 -5.39
CA GLY A 108 1.13 2.72 -6.10
C GLY A 108 0.35 3.83 -5.39
N SER A 109 0.69 4.17 -4.13
CA SER A 109 0.01 5.18 -3.34
C SER A 109 0.90 6.37 -3.03
N VAL A 110 0.37 7.57 -3.22
CA VAL A 110 1.04 8.84 -2.87
C VAL A 110 0.72 9.31 -1.45
N TYR A 111 -0.29 8.70 -0.81
CA TYR A 111 -0.72 9.08 0.52
C TYR A 111 0.09 8.35 1.57
N ILE A 112 1.01 9.07 2.21
CA ILE A 112 1.94 8.54 3.19
C ILE A 112 1.92 9.45 4.42
N THR A 113 1.84 8.84 5.60
CA THR A 113 2.17 9.50 6.86
C THR A 113 3.58 9.12 7.25
N ARG A 114 4.30 10.08 7.82
CA ARG A 114 5.66 9.89 8.31
C ARG A 114 5.77 10.32 9.75
N ASP A 115 6.31 9.46 10.57
CA ASP A 115 6.78 9.78 11.91
C ASP A 115 8.32 9.78 11.97
N ILE A 116 8.88 9.83 13.17
CA ILE A 116 10.35 9.91 13.36
C ILE A 116 11.07 8.67 12.80
N THR A 117 10.43 7.51 12.82
CA THR A 117 11.06 6.21 12.60
C THR A 117 10.42 5.40 11.47
N SER A 118 9.22 5.74 11.03
CA SER A 118 8.48 4.94 10.06
C SER A 118 7.69 5.76 9.06
N GLU A 119 7.47 5.16 7.90
CA GLU A 119 6.56 5.63 6.86
C GLU A 119 5.46 4.60 6.68
N THR A 120 4.23 5.08 6.58
CA THR A 120 3.04 4.24 6.47
C THR A 120 2.09 4.83 5.44
N ASN A 121 1.59 4.01 4.54
CA ASN A 121 0.54 4.44 3.62
C ASN A 121 -0.78 4.60 4.35
N ILE A 122 -1.61 5.52 3.85
CA ILE A 122 -2.96 5.72 4.35
C ILE A 122 -3.96 5.74 3.20
N PHE A 123 -5.21 5.39 3.50
CA PHE A 123 -6.36 5.65 2.66
C PHE A 123 -7.57 6.04 3.51
N ILE A 124 -8.48 6.78 2.92
CA ILE A 124 -9.73 7.20 3.57
C ILE A 124 -10.88 6.54 2.84
N LEU A 125 -11.72 5.84 3.59
CA LEU A 125 -13.00 5.34 3.12
C LEU A 125 -14.09 6.25 3.64
N SER A 126 -14.86 6.86 2.75
CA SER A 126 -15.98 7.74 3.10
C SER A 126 -17.11 7.52 2.10
N ASP A 127 -18.33 7.43 2.60
CA ASP A 127 -19.53 7.24 1.80
C ASP A 127 -20.33 8.50 1.62
N LYS A 128 -20.41 9.27 2.69
CA LYS A 128 -21.31 10.40 2.78
C LYS A 128 -20.77 11.43 3.77
N LYS A 129 -21.24 12.66 3.59
CA LYS A 129 -20.99 13.74 4.53
C LYS A 129 -21.44 13.35 5.95
N GLY A 130 -20.54 13.52 6.90
CA GLY A 130 -20.76 13.28 8.33
C GLY A 130 -20.47 11.86 8.81
N ASP A 131 -19.91 10.97 7.96
CA ASP A 131 -19.34 9.70 8.43
C ASP A 131 -17.91 9.89 8.99
N CYS A 132 -17.31 8.83 9.56
CA CYS A 132 -15.99 8.92 10.13
C CYS A 132 -14.92 9.31 9.10
N GLY A 133 -15.06 8.84 7.86
CA GLY A 133 -14.14 9.19 6.77
C GLY A 133 -14.20 10.67 6.38
N ASP A 134 -15.37 11.30 6.50
CA ASP A 134 -15.55 12.72 6.17
C ASP A 134 -14.78 13.65 7.12
N LEU A 135 -14.42 13.20 8.33
CA LEU A 135 -13.61 13.97 9.27
C LEU A 135 -12.20 14.28 8.75
N TYR A 136 -11.70 13.49 7.80
CA TYR A 136 -10.38 13.64 7.19
C TYR A 136 -10.41 14.40 5.88
N THR A 137 -11.57 14.88 5.44
CA THR A 137 -11.76 15.66 4.23
C THR A 137 -11.85 17.15 4.52
N VAL A 138 -11.75 17.97 3.47
CA VAL A 138 -11.92 19.43 3.62
C VAL A 138 -13.40 19.74 3.79
N ASN A 139 -13.79 20.21 4.96
CA ASN A 139 -15.15 20.60 5.30
C ASN A 139 -15.27 22.13 5.38
N GLU A 140 -16.40 22.65 4.90
CA GLU A 140 -16.78 24.04 5.15
C GLU A 140 -17.25 24.20 6.60
N VAL A 141 -16.39 24.75 7.42
CA VAL A 141 -16.67 25.07 8.82
C VAL A 141 -16.51 26.59 9.04
N PRO A 142 -17.19 27.19 10.05
CA PRO A 142 -16.94 28.56 10.39
C PRO A 142 -15.46 28.81 10.69
N HIS A 143 -14.83 29.67 9.91
CA HIS A 143 -13.43 30.01 10.09
C HIS A 143 -13.29 31.21 11.02
N GLY A 144 -12.30 31.18 11.92
CA GLY A 144 -11.90 32.35 12.70
C GLY A 144 -11.19 33.39 11.81
N ASN A 145 -11.30 34.67 12.19
CA ASN A 145 -10.54 35.74 11.55
C ASN A 145 -9.10 35.71 12.03
N VAL A 146 -8.16 35.62 11.08
CA VAL A 146 -6.74 35.82 11.37
C VAL A 146 -6.47 37.32 11.34
N GLN A 147 -6.21 37.92 12.52
CA GLN A 147 -5.71 39.28 12.61
C GLN A 147 -4.19 39.27 12.45
N LYS A 148 -3.67 40.11 11.55
CA LYS A 148 -2.24 40.32 11.39
C LYS A 148 -1.74 41.36 12.40
#